data_09fc8e2289142c2ea0dcb6718c430325
#
_entry.id   09fc8e2289142c2ea0dcb6718c430325
#
_cell.length_a   1.000
_cell.length_b   1.000
_cell.length_c   1.000
_cell.angle_alpha   90.00
_cell.angle_beta   90.00
_cell.angle_gamma   90.00
#
_symmetry.space_group_name_H-M   'P 1'
#
loop_
_entity.id
_entity.type
_entity.pdbx_description
1 polymer ?
#
loop_
_entity_poly.entity_id
_entity_poly.type
_entity_poly.pdbx_seq_one_letter_code
_entity_poly.pdbx_strand_id
1 'polypeptide(L)'
;MAAMSADPLMLSVVIPCLNEAERLPLLLADLQRWPFPIEITVVDGGSNDHSHRISALAGGRFITEHPPGRGKQLAAGAQHSIQQNQGKWLLFLHADSRLPRHWGSSVLRRIQHPDAQRFAWFFDLHIHPSTPARRLLEGVIALRSRWCQQPYGDQGLLLHRSLYERSGGYAALPLMEDLEFVQRLSQLTRLRPLGLAISTDGRRWQRGGVLRRSLENAWLRHRWRRGESPARLAAEYYGKPFSTI
;
A
#
# COMPACT_ATOMS: atom_id res chain seq x y z
N MET A 1 9.78 -39.34 12.64
CA MET A 1 9.57 -38.35 11.56
C MET A 1 8.28 -37.62 11.89
N ALA A 2 8.36 -36.47 12.54
CA ALA A 2 7.21 -35.63 12.81
C ALA A 2 6.94 -34.83 11.52
N ALA A 3 5.78 -35.07 10.92
CA ALA A 3 5.29 -34.24 9.83
C ALA A 3 5.10 -32.82 10.38
N MET A 4 5.99 -31.91 10.01
CA MET A 4 5.73 -30.47 10.17
C MET A 4 4.49 -30.16 9.33
N SER A 5 3.36 -29.94 9.98
CA SER A 5 2.20 -29.34 9.34
C SER A 5 2.63 -27.95 8.90
N ALA A 6 2.98 -27.81 7.61
CA ALA A 6 3.15 -26.51 7.00
C ALA A 6 1.79 -25.83 7.04
N ASP A 7 1.57 -24.95 8.03
CA ASP A 7 0.49 -23.97 7.96
C ASP A 7 0.59 -23.31 6.59
N PRO A 8 -0.47 -23.35 5.78
CA PRO A 8 -0.43 -22.71 4.48
C PRO A 8 -0.01 -21.26 4.70
N LEU A 9 0.98 -20.79 3.94
CA LEU A 9 1.47 -19.40 3.99
C LEU A 9 0.37 -18.47 3.48
N MET A 10 -0.55 -18.15 4.37
CA MET A 10 -1.67 -17.28 4.07
C MET A 10 -1.20 -15.83 4.09
N LEU A 11 -1.49 -15.14 3.01
CA LEU A 11 -1.22 -13.72 2.82
C LEU A 11 -2.54 -12.95 2.93
N SER A 12 -2.58 -11.93 3.79
CA SER A 12 -3.69 -10.98 3.85
C SER A 12 -3.34 -9.71 3.10
N VAL A 13 -4.15 -9.35 2.11
CA VAL A 13 -3.98 -8.15 1.28
C VAL A 13 -5.03 -7.13 1.64
N VAL A 14 -4.59 -5.91 1.94
CA VAL A 14 -5.46 -4.77 2.27
C VAL A 14 -5.38 -3.73 1.16
N ILE A 15 -6.53 -3.37 0.60
CA ILE A 15 -6.65 -2.45 -0.54
C ILE A 15 -7.64 -1.34 -0.18
N PRO A 16 -7.18 -0.11 0.10
CA PRO A 16 -8.06 1.03 0.23
C PRO A 16 -8.63 1.40 -1.15
N CYS A 17 -9.94 1.58 -1.23
CA CYS A 17 -10.68 1.81 -2.46
C CYS A 17 -11.57 3.05 -2.35
N LEU A 18 -11.61 3.85 -3.42
CA LEU A 18 -12.60 4.91 -3.62
C LEU A 18 -12.76 5.18 -5.12
N ASN A 19 -13.86 4.70 -5.71
CA ASN A 19 -14.17 4.84 -7.14
C ASN A 19 -13.06 4.29 -8.05
N GLU A 20 -12.69 3.02 -7.86
CA GLU A 20 -11.62 2.33 -8.61
C GLU A 20 -12.13 1.15 -9.46
N ALA A 21 -13.40 1.16 -9.86
CA ALA A 21 -14.02 0.07 -10.65
C ALA A 21 -13.26 -0.27 -11.94
N GLU A 22 -12.59 0.69 -12.56
CA GLU A 22 -11.80 0.46 -13.78
C GLU A 22 -10.46 -0.27 -13.54
N ARG A 23 -9.87 -0.16 -12.33
CA ARG A 23 -8.49 -0.63 -12.07
C ARG A 23 -8.44 -1.78 -11.10
N LEU A 24 -9.32 -1.78 -10.13
CA LEU A 24 -9.43 -2.83 -9.13
C LEU A 24 -9.47 -4.24 -9.76
N PRO A 25 -10.21 -4.51 -10.87
CA PRO A 25 -10.21 -5.84 -11.49
C PRO A 25 -8.83 -6.32 -11.92
N LEU A 26 -7.99 -5.41 -12.38
CA LEU A 26 -6.65 -5.74 -12.87
C LEU A 26 -5.72 -6.14 -11.72
N LEU A 27 -5.79 -5.44 -10.59
CA LEU A 27 -5.06 -5.81 -9.38
C LEU A 27 -5.55 -7.13 -8.81
N LEU A 28 -6.88 -7.32 -8.73
CA LEU A 28 -7.48 -8.57 -8.23
C LEU A 28 -7.05 -9.77 -9.09
N ALA A 29 -7.00 -9.62 -10.42
CA ALA A 29 -6.47 -10.66 -11.32
C ALA A 29 -4.98 -10.92 -11.11
N ASP A 30 -4.17 -9.90 -10.80
CA ASP A 30 -2.76 -10.09 -10.48
C ASP A 30 -2.59 -10.84 -9.16
N LEU A 31 -3.46 -10.62 -8.16
CA LEU A 31 -3.43 -11.28 -6.86
C LEU A 31 -3.76 -12.77 -6.94
N GLN A 32 -4.57 -13.21 -7.89
CA GLN A 32 -4.87 -14.64 -8.13
C GLN A 32 -3.64 -15.48 -8.51
N ARG A 33 -2.51 -14.85 -8.79
CA ARG A 33 -1.24 -15.56 -9.05
C ARG A 33 -0.46 -15.93 -7.77
N TRP A 34 -1.01 -15.62 -6.61
CA TRP A 34 -0.47 -16.14 -5.35
C TRP A 34 -0.71 -17.64 -5.25
N PRO A 35 0.31 -18.46 -4.94
CA PRO A 35 0.21 -19.92 -5.04
C PRO A 35 -0.50 -20.62 -3.86
N PHE A 36 -0.93 -19.88 -2.87
CA PHE A 36 -1.60 -20.38 -1.66
C PHE A 36 -2.92 -19.62 -1.41
N PRO A 37 -3.70 -20.01 -0.39
CA PRO A 37 -4.85 -19.21 0.02
C PRO A 37 -4.44 -17.76 0.30
N ILE A 38 -5.23 -16.83 -0.22
CA ILE A 38 -5.05 -15.39 -0.06
C ILE A 38 -6.34 -14.77 0.46
N GLU A 39 -6.23 -13.94 1.46
CA GLU A 39 -7.33 -13.11 1.93
C GLU A 39 -7.19 -11.73 1.29
N ILE A 40 -8.23 -11.27 0.60
CA ILE A 40 -8.26 -9.94 0.00
C ILE A 40 -9.34 -9.13 0.69
N THR A 41 -8.96 -8.06 1.36
CA THR A 41 -9.87 -7.11 2.00
C THR A 41 -9.81 -5.78 1.25
N VAL A 42 -10.89 -5.45 0.55
CA VAL A 42 -11.09 -4.15 -0.07
C VAL A 42 -11.83 -3.27 0.91
N VAL A 43 -11.20 -2.17 1.32
CA VAL A 43 -11.78 -1.22 2.28
C VAL A 43 -12.22 0.03 1.53
N ASP A 44 -13.53 0.20 1.44
CA ASP A 44 -14.16 1.24 0.65
C ASP A 44 -14.40 2.52 1.45
N GLY A 45 -14.06 3.64 0.85
CA GLY A 45 -14.28 4.97 1.42
C GLY A 45 -15.61 5.62 0.98
N GLY A 46 -16.58 4.83 0.46
CA GLY A 46 -17.87 5.35 -0.03
C GLY A 46 -17.91 5.52 -1.55
N SER A 47 -17.50 4.49 -2.29
CA SER A 47 -17.57 4.48 -3.75
C SER A 47 -19.01 4.52 -4.26
N ASN A 48 -19.21 5.24 -5.36
CA ASN A 48 -20.48 5.34 -6.08
C ASN A 48 -20.46 4.55 -7.40
N ASP A 49 -19.40 3.81 -7.65
CA ASP A 49 -19.20 2.98 -8.84
C ASP A 49 -19.39 1.49 -8.54
N HIS A 50 -18.96 0.64 -9.46
CA HIS A 50 -19.10 -0.83 -9.33
C HIS A 50 -17.99 -1.50 -8.51
N SER A 51 -17.16 -0.76 -7.75
CA SER A 51 -16.04 -1.31 -6.96
C SER A 51 -16.47 -2.42 -6.00
N HIS A 52 -17.64 -2.27 -5.35
CA HIS A 52 -18.20 -3.30 -4.46
C HIS A 52 -18.47 -4.61 -5.21
N ARG A 53 -19.20 -4.53 -6.33
CA ARG A 53 -19.55 -5.71 -7.13
C ARG A 53 -18.32 -6.43 -7.66
N ILE A 54 -17.31 -5.67 -8.09
CA ILE A 54 -16.04 -6.20 -8.60
C ILE A 54 -15.30 -6.96 -7.50
N SER A 55 -15.20 -6.39 -6.30
CA SER A 55 -14.56 -7.06 -5.15
C SER A 55 -15.26 -8.39 -4.82
N ALA A 56 -16.58 -8.39 -4.76
CA ALA A 56 -17.37 -9.59 -4.45
C ALA A 56 -17.18 -10.68 -5.52
N LEU A 57 -17.19 -10.33 -6.80
CA LEU A 57 -16.98 -11.29 -7.91
C LEU A 57 -15.58 -11.94 -7.89
N ALA A 58 -14.58 -11.24 -7.36
CA ALA A 58 -13.23 -11.76 -7.21
C ALA A 58 -13.00 -12.56 -5.91
N GLY A 59 -14.07 -12.79 -5.11
CA GLY A 59 -13.98 -13.46 -3.81
C GLY A 59 -13.31 -12.62 -2.72
N GLY A 60 -13.16 -11.32 -2.95
CA GLY A 60 -12.63 -10.37 -1.96
C GLY A 60 -13.70 -9.98 -0.93
N ARG A 61 -13.26 -9.80 0.31
CA ARG A 61 -14.10 -9.20 1.34
C ARG A 61 -14.17 -7.69 1.12
N PHE A 62 -15.35 -7.13 1.23
CA PHE A 62 -15.59 -5.70 1.10
C PHE A 62 -16.08 -5.14 2.43
N ILE A 63 -15.37 -4.17 2.97
CA ILE A 63 -15.77 -3.43 4.19
C ILE A 63 -15.81 -1.95 3.87
N THR A 64 -16.71 -1.21 4.52
CA THR A 64 -16.89 0.23 4.29
C THR A 64 -16.38 1.01 5.50
N GLU A 65 -15.61 2.06 5.24
CA GLU A 65 -15.05 2.94 6.27
C GLU A 65 -15.45 4.40 5.97
N HIS A 66 -16.28 4.98 6.82
CA HIS A 66 -16.74 6.36 6.72
C HIS A 66 -16.34 7.21 7.92
N PRO A 67 -16.03 8.50 7.75
CA PRO A 67 -15.76 9.18 6.46
C PRO A 67 -14.52 8.65 5.77
N PRO A 68 -14.39 8.85 4.43
CA PRO A 68 -13.25 8.34 3.67
C PRO A 68 -11.93 8.88 4.20
N GLY A 69 -10.93 8.01 4.24
CA GLY A 69 -9.59 8.38 4.68
C GLY A 69 -8.65 7.19 4.55
N ARG A 70 -7.62 7.33 3.69
CA ARG A 70 -6.74 6.20 3.37
C ARG A 70 -6.10 5.57 4.60
N GLY A 71 -5.67 6.37 5.58
CA GLY A 71 -5.12 5.85 6.83
C GLY A 71 -6.14 5.04 7.63
N LYS A 72 -7.39 5.52 7.73
CA LYS A 72 -8.48 4.77 8.39
C LYS A 72 -8.78 3.46 7.65
N GLN A 73 -8.89 3.51 6.33
CA GLN A 73 -9.15 2.32 5.51
C GLN A 73 -8.04 1.26 5.66
N LEU A 74 -6.76 1.67 5.63
CA LEU A 74 -5.64 0.75 5.82
C LEU A 74 -5.62 0.15 7.23
N ALA A 75 -5.90 0.95 8.26
CA ALA A 75 -6.01 0.50 9.65
C ALA A 75 -7.16 -0.49 9.83
N ALA A 76 -8.37 -0.15 9.33
CA ALA A 76 -9.56 -1.01 9.43
C ALA A 76 -9.36 -2.37 8.73
N GLY A 77 -8.79 -2.36 7.52
CA GLY A 77 -8.50 -3.59 6.78
C GLY A 77 -7.48 -4.48 7.48
N ALA A 78 -6.41 -3.89 8.02
CA ALA A 78 -5.42 -4.62 8.80
C ALA A 78 -6.02 -5.22 10.09
N GLN A 79 -6.80 -4.41 10.82
CA GLN A 79 -7.48 -4.88 12.03
C GLN A 79 -8.42 -6.04 11.74
N HIS A 80 -9.19 -5.94 10.65
CA HIS A 80 -10.07 -7.03 10.21
C HIS A 80 -9.28 -8.32 9.95
N SER A 81 -8.23 -8.27 9.13
CA SER A 81 -7.39 -9.43 8.82
C SER A 81 -6.73 -10.04 10.06
N ILE A 82 -6.31 -9.20 11.01
CA ILE A 82 -5.74 -9.63 12.29
C ILE A 82 -6.77 -10.35 13.15
N GLN A 83 -7.99 -9.82 13.27
CA GLN A 83 -9.07 -10.42 14.07
C GLN A 83 -9.52 -11.77 13.51
N GLN A 84 -9.54 -11.94 12.21
CA GLN A 84 -9.85 -13.22 11.57
C GLN A 84 -8.72 -14.26 11.74
N ASN A 85 -7.57 -13.85 12.25
CA ASN A 85 -6.37 -14.68 12.47
C ASN A 85 -5.92 -15.46 11.22
N GLN A 86 -6.15 -14.91 10.03
CA GLN A 86 -5.97 -15.64 8.78
C GLN A 86 -4.55 -15.56 8.26
N GLY A 87 -3.94 -14.36 8.17
CA GLY A 87 -2.61 -14.20 7.58
C GLY A 87 -1.52 -13.82 8.59
N LYS A 88 -0.36 -14.45 8.47
CA LYS A 88 0.85 -14.02 9.19
C LYS A 88 1.53 -12.82 8.51
N TRP A 89 1.26 -12.61 7.23
CA TRP A 89 1.82 -11.54 6.42
C TRP A 89 0.74 -10.60 5.94
N LEU A 90 0.97 -9.31 6.07
CA LEU A 90 0.10 -8.24 5.60
C LEU A 90 0.75 -7.57 4.39
N LEU A 91 0.01 -7.46 3.30
CA LEU A 91 0.41 -6.74 2.10
C LEU A 91 -0.57 -5.60 1.84
N PHE A 92 -0.08 -4.38 1.89
CA PHE A 92 -0.84 -3.16 1.60
C PHE A 92 -0.57 -2.71 0.17
N LEU A 93 -1.63 -2.53 -0.63
CA LEU A 93 -1.55 -2.12 -2.03
C LEU A 93 -2.58 -1.06 -2.35
N HIS A 94 -2.28 -0.17 -3.30
CA HIS A 94 -3.28 0.73 -3.87
C HIS A 94 -4.13 0.01 -4.92
N ALA A 95 -5.40 0.40 -5.07
CA ALA A 95 -6.33 -0.23 -6.01
C ALA A 95 -5.93 -0.09 -7.49
N ASP A 96 -5.09 0.89 -7.82
CA ASP A 96 -4.54 1.14 -9.16
C ASP A 96 -3.17 0.48 -9.41
N SER A 97 -2.70 -0.34 -8.47
CA SER A 97 -1.42 -1.06 -8.58
C SER A 97 -1.52 -2.24 -9.55
N ARG A 98 -0.39 -2.57 -10.21
CA ARG A 98 -0.22 -3.76 -11.03
C ARG A 98 1.02 -4.52 -10.58
N LEU A 99 0.89 -5.80 -10.37
CA LEU A 99 1.97 -6.68 -9.92
C LEU A 99 2.60 -7.42 -11.11
N PRO A 100 3.93 -7.65 -11.12
CA PRO A 100 4.58 -8.41 -12.18
C PRO A 100 4.12 -9.88 -12.15
N ARG A 101 4.16 -10.57 -13.28
CA ARG A 101 3.66 -11.95 -13.42
C ARG A 101 4.19 -12.93 -12.36
N HIS A 102 5.44 -12.78 -11.98
CA HIS A 102 6.15 -13.68 -11.05
C HIS A 102 6.14 -13.16 -9.58
N TRP A 103 5.28 -12.18 -9.26
CA TRP A 103 5.28 -11.55 -7.94
C TRP A 103 5.05 -12.57 -6.81
N GLY A 104 4.05 -13.46 -6.97
CA GLY A 104 3.66 -14.42 -5.94
C GLY A 104 4.79 -15.37 -5.58
N SER A 105 5.43 -16.02 -6.57
CA SER A 105 6.57 -16.92 -6.33
C SER A 105 7.78 -16.19 -5.76
N SER A 106 8.00 -14.94 -6.13
CA SER A 106 9.14 -14.16 -5.65
C SER A 106 8.93 -13.67 -4.22
N VAL A 107 7.73 -13.20 -3.88
CA VAL A 107 7.36 -12.84 -2.51
C VAL A 107 7.42 -14.08 -1.62
N LEU A 108 6.89 -15.22 -2.08
CA LEU A 108 6.91 -16.47 -1.33
C LEU A 108 8.34 -16.87 -0.95
N ARG A 109 9.26 -16.90 -1.91
CA ARG A 109 10.69 -17.19 -1.60
C ARG A 109 11.27 -16.24 -0.56
N ARG A 110 10.83 -14.97 -0.57
CA ARG A 110 11.31 -13.97 0.37
C ARG A 110 10.79 -14.22 1.78
N ILE A 111 9.49 -14.45 1.93
CA ILE A 111 8.86 -14.63 3.25
C ILE A 111 9.16 -15.97 3.90
N GLN A 112 9.59 -16.97 3.11
CA GLN A 112 10.06 -18.26 3.62
C GLN A 112 11.45 -18.18 4.27
N HIS A 113 12.21 -17.10 4.02
CA HIS A 113 13.51 -16.96 4.67
C HIS A 113 13.34 -16.73 6.18
N PRO A 114 14.11 -17.40 7.07
CA PRO A 114 13.93 -17.33 8.53
C PRO A 114 13.92 -15.91 9.10
N ASP A 115 14.73 -15.01 8.53
CA ASP A 115 14.82 -13.61 8.99
C ASP A 115 13.79 -12.68 8.36
N ALA A 116 12.95 -13.17 7.44
CA ALA A 116 12.07 -12.30 6.67
C ALA A 116 11.14 -11.46 7.55
N GLN A 117 10.60 -12.06 8.63
CA GLN A 117 9.67 -11.42 9.57
C GLN A 117 10.29 -10.24 10.35
N ARG A 118 11.62 -10.10 10.35
CA ARG A 118 12.33 -9.01 11.02
C ARG A 118 12.29 -7.71 10.23
N PHE A 119 11.93 -7.76 8.94
CA PHE A 119 11.98 -6.63 8.01
C PHE A 119 10.61 -6.28 7.46
N ALA A 120 10.44 -5.02 7.08
CA ALA A 120 9.37 -4.59 6.19
C ALA A 120 9.90 -4.53 4.76
N TRP A 121 9.05 -4.88 3.79
CA TRP A 121 9.44 -5.04 2.39
C TRP A 121 8.59 -4.15 1.49
N PHE A 122 9.19 -3.58 0.44
CA PHE A 122 8.51 -2.74 -0.53
C PHE A 122 8.91 -3.10 -1.97
N PHE A 123 8.05 -2.74 -2.91
CA PHE A 123 8.32 -2.88 -4.33
C PHE A 123 9.06 -1.66 -4.87
N ASP A 124 9.80 -1.82 -5.96
CA ASP A 124 10.31 -0.71 -6.74
C ASP A 124 9.18 -0.10 -7.57
N LEU A 125 9.03 1.23 -7.56
CA LEU A 125 7.97 1.87 -8.32
C LEU A 125 8.34 1.93 -9.81
N HIS A 126 7.38 1.56 -10.66
CA HIS A 126 7.40 1.77 -12.09
C HIS A 126 6.17 2.57 -12.54
N ILE A 127 6.36 3.65 -13.28
CA ILE A 127 5.29 4.55 -13.70
C ILE A 127 4.99 4.34 -15.19
N HIS A 128 3.79 3.86 -15.48
CA HIS A 128 3.38 3.55 -16.85
C HIS A 128 2.53 4.68 -17.45
N PRO A 129 2.67 5.03 -18.76
CA PRO A 129 3.74 4.60 -19.68
C PRO A 129 5.10 5.19 -19.33
N SER A 130 6.17 4.48 -19.69
CA SER A 130 7.54 4.91 -19.38
C SER A 130 7.97 6.10 -20.27
N THR A 131 8.57 7.12 -19.64
CA THR A 131 9.22 8.25 -20.31
C THR A 131 10.56 8.53 -19.63
N PRO A 132 11.52 9.24 -20.29
CA PRO A 132 12.80 9.57 -19.65
C PRO A 132 12.63 10.31 -18.31
N ALA A 133 11.72 11.28 -18.23
CA ALA A 133 11.43 12.02 -17.01
C ALA A 133 10.87 11.11 -15.89
N ARG A 134 10.02 10.13 -16.24
CA ARG A 134 9.47 9.16 -15.27
C ARG A 134 10.54 8.19 -14.80
N ARG A 135 11.44 7.72 -15.68
CA ARG A 135 12.58 6.88 -15.30
C ARG A 135 13.52 7.59 -14.33
N LEU A 136 13.80 8.88 -14.57
CA LEU A 136 14.59 9.68 -13.64
C LEU A 136 13.89 9.77 -12.28
N LEU A 137 12.58 10.03 -12.26
CA LEU A 137 11.78 10.07 -11.03
C LEU A 137 11.79 8.71 -10.31
N GLU A 138 11.64 7.60 -11.02
CA GLU A 138 11.75 6.24 -10.47
C GLU A 138 13.11 6.02 -9.80
N GLY A 139 14.20 6.48 -10.41
CA GLY A 139 15.54 6.44 -9.84
C GLY A 139 15.65 7.23 -8.52
N VAL A 140 15.12 8.46 -8.49
CA VAL A 140 15.07 9.29 -7.29
C VAL A 140 14.23 8.63 -6.18
N ILE A 141 13.08 8.04 -6.56
CA ILE A 141 12.22 7.32 -5.62
C ILE A 141 12.94 6.09 -5.06
N ALA A 142 13.62 5.33 -5.91
CA ALA A 142 14.39 4.15 -5.50
C ALA A 142 15.52 4.53 -4.51
N LEU A 143 16.24 5.61 -4.79
CA LEU A 143 17.30 6.12 -3.91
C LEU A 143 16.72 6.54 -2.54
N ARG A 144 15.65 7.36 -2.53
CA ARG A 144 14.94 7.76 -1.32
C ARG A 144 14.49 6.55 -0.50
N SER A 145 13.86 5.57 -1.15
CA SER A 145 13.29 4.40 -0.47
C SER A 145 14.36 3.53 0.17
N ARG A 146 15.50 3.35 -0.51
CA ARG A 146 16.60 2.52 -0.01
C ARG A 146 17.48 3.21 1.02
N TRP A 147 17.84 4.46 0.79
CA TRP A 147 18.80 5.18 1.62
C TRP A 147 18.12 5.95 2.75
N CYS A 148 17.04 6.68 2.45
CA CYS A 148 16.29 7.39 3.48
C CYS A 148 15.23 6.50 4.16
N GLN A 149 15.11 5.23 3.79
CA GLN A 149 14.13 4.28 4.36
C GLN A 149 12.69 4.80 4.30
N GLN A 150 12.31 5.44 3.18
CA GLN A 150 11.00 6.08 2.99
C GLN A 150 10.32 5.60 1.69
N PRO A 151 9.96 4.31 1.55
CA PRO A 151 9.02 3.90 0.52
C PRO A 151 7.64 4.49 0.86
N TYR A 152 6.90 4.93 -0.17
CA TYR A 152 5.54 5.45 0.02
C TYR A 152 4.49 4.41 -0.37
N GLY A 153 3.22 4.71 -0.11
CA GLY A 153 2.12 3.78 -0.30
C GLY A 153 1.97 3.22 -1.72
N ASP A 154 2.37 3.99 -2.75
CA ASP A 154 2.39 3.56 -4.14
C ASP A 154 3.43 2.46 -4.46
N GLN A 155 4.36 2.20 -3.55
CA GLN A 155 5.33 1.11 -3.63
C GLN A 155 4.85 -0.19 -2.96
N GLY A 156 3.65 -0.19 -2.39
CA GLY A 156 3.17 -1.31 -1.58
C GLY A 156 4.05 -1.59 -0.37
N LEU A 157 3.48 -2.21 0.64
CA LEU A 157 4.21 -2.53 1.87
C LEU A 157 3.84 -3.94 2.33
N LEU A 158 4.83 -4.82 2.45
CA LEU A 158 4.70 -6.18 2.95
C LEU A 158 5.45 -6.31 4.26
N LEU A 159 4.77 -6.76 5.31
CA LEU A 159 5.40 -7.00 6.61
C LEU A 159 4.69 -8.12 7.38
N HIS A 160 5.40 -8.70 8.33
CA HIS A 160 4.83 -9.70 9.22
C HIS A 160 3.88 -9.04 10.23
N ARG A 161 2.77 -9.71 10.57
CA ARG A 161 1.76 -9.23 11.51
C ARG A 161 2.35 -8.73 12.83
N SER A 162 3.28 -9.47 13.43
CA SER A 162 3.92 -9.07 14.69
C SER A 162 4.69 -7.74 14.57
N LEU A 163 5.26 -7.43 13.42
CA LEU A 163 5.92 -6.16 13.18
C LEU A 163 4.89 -5.03 13.03
N TYR A 164 3.76 -5.29 12.34
CA TYR A 164 2.66 -4.36 12.23
C TYR A 164 2.09 -3.98 13.61
N GLU A 165 1.81 -4.99 14.45
CA GLU A 165 1.30 -4.79 15.81
C GLU A 165 2.29 -4.00 16.68
N ARG A 166 3.56 -4.36 16.69
CA ARG A 166 4.60 -3.64 17.44
C ARG A 166 4.81 -2.20 16.98
N SER A 167 4.58 -1.91 15.71
CA SER A 167 4.67 -0.55 15.18
C SER A 167 3.45 0.32 15.49
N GLY A 168 2.38 -0.26 16.08
CA GLY A 168 1.11 0.43 16.35
C GLY A 168 0.22 0.62 15.11
N GLY A 169 0.57 -0.01 13.97
CA GLY A 169 -0.24 0.02 12.75
C GLY A 169 -0.38 1.40 12.09
N TYR A 170 -1.24 1.50 11.08
CA TYR A 170 -1.53 2.76 10.42
C TYR A 170 -2.30 3.72 11.33
N ALA A 171 -1.86 4.98 11.38
CA ALA A 171 -2.61 6.05 12.02
C ALA A 171 -3.78 6.51 11.13
N ALA A 172 -4.90 6.90 11.75
CA ALA A 172 -6.10 7.39 11.05
C ALA A 172 -5.91 8.82 10.49
N LEU A 173 -4.80 9.06 9.80
CA LEU A 173 -4.49 10.35 9.20
C LEU A 173 -5.18 10.53 7.85
N PRO A 174 -5.71 11.71 7.54
CA PRO A 174 -6.35 12.00 6.26
C PRO A 174 -5.36 12.14 5.11
N LEU A 175 -4.08 12.41 5.42
CA LEU A 175 -2.95 12.51 4.48
C LEU A 175 -1.65 12.21 5.22
N MET A 176 -0.61 11.75 4.52
CA MET A 176 0.72 11.39 5.05
C MET A 176 0.73 10.15 5.96
N GLU A 177 -0.32 9.34 5.95
CA GLU A 177 -0.45 8.11 6.73
C GLU A 177 0.64 7.07 6.39
N ASP A 178 1.02 7.00 5.12
CA ASP A 178 2.08 6.12 4.62
C ASP A 178 3.47 6.58 5.08
N LEU A 179 3.73 7.88 4.98
CA LEU A 179 5.00 8.45 5.42
C LEU A 179 5.17 8.36 6.93
N GLU A 180 4.11 8.65 7.69
CA GLU A 180 4.09 8.53 9.16
C GLU A 180 4.38 7.09 9.58
N PHE A 181 3.68 6.13 8.98
CA PHE A 181 3.84 4.72 9.31
C PHE A 181 5.25 4.20 8.97
N VAL A 182 5.75 4.52 7.79
CA VAL A 182 7.10 4.14 7.37
C VAL A 182 8.19 4.75 8.25
N GLN A 183 8.02 5.99 8.73
CA GLN A 183 8.95 6.60 9.68
C GLN A 183 8.99 5.84 11.00
N ARG A 184 7.85 5.45 11.57
CA ARG A 184 7.81 4.60 12.78
C ARG A 184 8.42 3.23 12.54
N LEU A 185 8.11 2.59 11.41
CA LEU A 185 8.72 1.31 11.03
C LEU A 185 10.25 1.41 10.91
N SER A 186 10.77 2.49 10.33
CA SER A 186 12.21 2.66 10.13
C SER A 186 13.00 2.78 11.44
N GLN A 187 12.33 3.12 12.55
CA GLN A 187 12.91 3.11 13.90
C GLN A 187 12.96 1.70 14.51
N LEU A 188 12.10 0.80 14.07
CA LEU A 188 12.00 -0.57 14.59
C LEU A 188 12.75 -1.58 13.74
N THR A 189 12.82 -1.35 12.43
CA THR A 189 13.42 -2.28 11.48
C THR A 189 13.92 -1.57 10.23
N ARG A 190 14.70 -2.30 9.44
CA ARG A 190 15.11 -1.86 8.12
C ARG A 190 14.05 -2.21 7.07
N LEU A 191 13.65 -1.25 6.24
CA LEU A 191 12.81 -1.48 5.07
C LEU A 191 13.68 -1.93 3.91
N ARG A 192 13.31 -3.03 3.26
CA ARG A 192 14.10 -3.67 2.20
C ARG A 192 13.32 -3.77 0.89
N PRO A 193 13.96 -3.55 -0.25
CA PRO A 193 13.30 -3.79 -1.53
C PRO A 193 13.07 -5.29 -1.74
N LEU A 194 11.91 -5.64 -2.30
CA LEU A 194 11.61 -7.00 -2.76
C LEU A 194 12.42 -7.40 -3.99
N GLY A 195 12.97 -6.42 -4.71
CA GLY A 195 13.58 -6.64 -6.03
C GLY A 195 12.55 -6.90 -7.12
N LEU A 196 11.32 -6.42 -6.93
CA LEU A 196 10.19 -6.53 -7.84
C LEU A 196 9.63 -5.13 -8.12
N ALA A 197 9.29 -4.85 -9.36
CA ALA A 197 8.63 -3.60 -9.73
C ALA A 197 7.11 -3.73 -9.60
N ILE A 198 6.48 -2.77 -8.91
CA ILE A 198 5.05 -2.54 -8.95
C ILE A 198 4.77 -1.39 -9.92
N SER A 199 3.79 -1.56 -10.80
CA SER A 199 3.42 -0.50 -11.73
C SER A 199 2.18 0.24 -11.23
N THR A 200 2.18 1.56 -11.40
CA THR A 200 1.01 2.41 -11.14
C THR A 200 0.65 3.21 -12.39
N ASP A 201 -0.63 3.61 -12.47
CA ASP A 201 -1.14 4.41 -13.57
C ASP A 201 -0.59 5.84 -13.48
N GLY A 202 0.10 6.25 -14.55
CA GLY A 202 0.72 7.57 -14.66
C GLY A 202 -0.25 8.74 -14.90
N ARG A 203 -1.58 8.55 -14.86
CA ARG A 203 -2.57 9.62 -15.11
C ARG A 203 -2.46 10.80 -14.14
N ARG A 204 -2.12 10.51 -12.88
CA ARG A 204 -1.89 11.57 -11.89
C ARG A 204 -0.75 12.52 -12.29
N TRP A 205 0.13 12.05 -13.18
CA TRP A 205 1.29 12.79 -13.69
C TRP A 205 1.01 13.48 -15.04
N GLN A 206 -0.11 13.13 -15.71
CA GLN A 206 -0.47 13.71 -17.02
C GLN A 206 -1.04 15.11 -16.91
N ARG A 207 -1.84 15.39 -15.86
CA ARG A 207 -2.58 16.66 -15.71
C ARG A 207 -1.75 17.87 -15.24
N GLY A 208 -0.47 17.72 -14.96
CA GLY A 208 0.36 18.84 -14.44
C GLY A 208 1.86 18.68 -14.68
N GLY A 209 2.27 17.63 -15.38
CA GLY A 209 3.68 17.27 -15.58
C GLY A 209 4.33 16.64 -14.35
N VAL A 210 5.34 15.81 -14.61
CA VAL A 210 6.05 15.03 -13.57
C VAL A 210 6.73 15.95 -12.55
N LEU A 211 7.39 17.00 -13.01
CA LEU A 211 8.17 17.90 -12.15
C LEU A 211 7.28 18.70 -11.21
N ARG A 212 6.22 19.34 -11.73
CA ARG A 212 5.29 20.13 -10.92
C ARG A 212 4.67 19.27 -9.81
N ARG A 213 4.13 18.10 -10.14
CA ARG A 213 3.51 17.20 -9.16
C ARG A 213 4.50 16.70 -8.12
N SER A 214 5.73 16.43 -8.54
CA SER A 214 6.80 16.02 -7.62
C SER A 214 7.16 17.12 -6.63
N LEU A 215 7.23 18.37 -7.09
CA LEU A 215 7.49 19.55 -6.26
C LEU A 215 6.34 19.83 -5.29
N GLU A 216 5.08 19.78 -5.77
CA GLU A 216 3.88 19.92 -4.92
C GLU A 216 3.89 18.87 -3.78
N ASN A 217 4.11 17.61 -4.13
CA ASN A 217 4.21 16.54 -3.13
C ASN A 217 5.40 16.73 -2.18
N ALA A 218 6.56 17.22 -2.67
CA ALA A 218 7.71 17.50 -1.84
C ALA A 218 7.44 18.66 -0.86
N TRP A 219 6.73 19.68 -1.32
CA TRP A 219 6.32 20.82 -0.51
C TRP A 219 5.33 20.42 0.60
N LEU A 220 4.31 19.62 0.28
CA LEU A 220 3.37 19.07 1.28
C LEU A 220 4.10 18.26 2.36
N ARG A 221 5.03 17.40 1.97
CA ARG A 221 5.86 16.64 2.93
C ARG A 221 6.75 17.53 3.78
N HIS A 222 7.31 18.58 3.21
CA HIS A 222 8.10 19.54 3.95
C HIS A 222 7.28 20.27 5.02
N ARG A 223 6.08 20.76 4.67
CA ARG A 223 5.14 21.40 5.60
C ARG A 223 4.71 20.45 6.72
N TRP A 224 4.38 19.21 6.37
CA TRP A 224 4.05 18.19 7.35
C TRP A 224 5.19 17.94 8.35
N ARG A 225 6.43 17.83 7.89
CA ARG A 225 7.62 17.69 8.76
C ARG A 225 7.86 18.89 9.67
N ARG A 226 7.34 20.05 9.29
CA ARG A 226 7.36 21.26 10.13
C ARG A 226 6.19 21.36 11.11
N GLY A 227 5.39 20.30 11.22
CA GLY A 227 4.29 20.20 12.18
C GLY A 227 2.96 20.75 11.67
N GLU A 228 2.81 21.02 10.36
CA GLU A 228 1.50 21.44 9.86
C GLU A 228 0.50 20.29 9.92
N SER A 229 -0.73 20.61 10.30
CA SER A 229 -1.80 19.64 10.51
C SER A 229 -2.09 18.82 9.25
N PRO A 230 -2.11 17.46 9.33
CA PRO A 230 -2.50 16.59 8.22
C PRO A 230 -3.89 16.91 7.65
N ALA A 231 -4.83 17.38 8.48
CA ALA A 231 -6.16 17.77 8.04
C ALA A 231 -6.13 19.00 7.12
N ARG A 232 -5.32 20.00 7.46
CA ARG A 232 -5.15 21.21 6.62
C ARG A 232 -4.47 20.87 5.28
N LEU A 233 -3.42 20.04 5.33
CA LEU A 233 -2.73 19.57 4.13
C LEU A 233 -3.66 18.73 3.23
N ALA A 234 -4.53 17.91 3.82
CA ALA A 234 -5.50 17.11 3.09
C ALA A 234 -6.57 18.00 2.43
N ALA A 235 -7.07 19.03 3.12
CA ALA A 235 -8.03 19.98 2.55
C ALA A 235 -7.46 20.66 1.28
N GLU A 236 -6.20 21.07 1.33
CA GLU A 236 -5.50 21.65 0.17
C GLU A 236 -5.28 20.62 -0.95
N TYR A 237 -4.84 19.41 -0.59
CA TYR A 237 -4.53 18.34 -1.57
C TYR A 237 -5.75 17.84 -2.33
N TYR A 238 -6.89 17.70 -1.63
CA TYR A 238 -8.14 17.19 -2.21
C TYR A 238 -9.07 18.30 -2.73
N GLY A 239 -8.75 19.57 -2.48
CA GLY A 239 -9.57 20.72 -2.88
C GLY A 239 -10.95 20.78 -2.21
N LYS A 240 -11.11 20.16 -1.04
CA LYS A 240 -12.34 20.16 -0.23
C LYS A 240 -11.99 20.38 1.25
N PRO A 241 -12.76 21.22 1.98
CA PRO A 241 -12.62 21.25 3.41
C PRO A 241 -13.02 19.87 3.97
N PHE A 242 -12.11 19.22 4.68
CA PHE A 242 -12.50 18.11 5.56
C PHE A 242 -13.38 18.74 6.65
N SER A 243 -14.68 18.46 6.61
CA SER A 243 -15.56 18.79 7.73
C SER A 243 -15.02 18.06 8.95
N THR A 244 -14.57 18.86 9.91
CA THR A 244 -14.25 18.42 11.26
C THR A 244 -15.55 17.86 11.86
N ILE A 245 -15.59 16.56 12.09
CA ILE A 245 -16.55 15.93 13.01
C ILE A 245 -15.77 15.49 14.22
#